data_4a4636ecd7b05edf41ec3779944a1691
#
_entry.id   4a4636ecd7b05edf41ec3779944a1691
#
_cell.length_a   1.000
_cell.length_b   1.000
_cell.length_c   1.000
_cell.angle_alpha   90.00
_cell.angle_beta   90.00
_cell.angle_gamma   90.00
#
_symmetry.space_group_name_H-M   'P 1'
#
loop_
_entity.id
_entity.type
_entity.pdbx_description
1 polymer ?
#
loop_
_entity_poly.entity_id
_entity_poly.type
_entity_poly.pdbx_seq_one_letter_code
_entity_poly.pdbx_strand_id
1 'polypeptide(L)'
;MPKTRLDLLLVERGLAESRAKAQALVMAGQVRVDGQVELKASAAVSPDARLDLETGPRFVSRGGEKLEAALEAFGVNVAGRVCADVGASTGGFTDCLLQRGAARVYAMDVGKGLLHWKLHTDPRVVVMEETNARYVEKLPEAVELVTIDASFISLKILLLVVKNWLRPSPPSPLPKLGEGGGGRGVGGEVIALIKPQFEAGRKESARNKGVIRDPGVHKAVLTDVLTFAQSEGFAVRGLIRSPLLGPKGNVEFLAWLKFREKTNGEIETLVGKVLPENM
;
A
#
# COMPACT_ATOMS: atom_id res chain seq x y z
N MET A 1 -27.12 39.44 -2.66
CA MET A 1 -25.86 39.72 -3.39
C MET A 1 -25.92 39.14 -4.80
N PRO A 2 -25.27 39.73 -5.79
CA PRO A 2 -25.27 39.16 -7.13
C PRO A 2 -24.61 37.79 -7.12
N LYS A 3 -25.21 36.83 -7.83
CA LYS A 3 -24.65 35.48 -7.97
C LYS A 3 -23.38 35.48 -8.83
N THR A 4 -22.42 34.67 -8.49
CA THR A 4 -21.15 34.49 -9.23
C THR A 4 -21.13 33.13 -9.91
N ARG A 5 -20.46 33.02 -11.04
CA ARG A 5 -20.26 31.71 -11.69
C ARG A 5 -19.38 30.81 -10.81
N LEU A 6 -19.77 29.55 -10.70
CA LEU A 6 -19.05 28.56 -9.87
C LEU A 6 -17.58 28.42 -10.26
N ASP A 7 -17.27 28.34 -11.58
CA ASP A 7 -15.89 28.24 -12.06
C ASP A 7 -15.01 29.43 -11.67
N LEU A 8 -15.58 30.62 -11.60
CA LEU A 8 -14.87 31.83 -11.15
C LEU A 8 -14.72 31.86 -9.63
N LEU A 9 -15.75 31.51 -8.89
CA LEU A 9 -15.73 31.48 -7.42
C LEU A 9 -14.73 30.45 -6.86
N LEU A 10 -14.57 29.31 -7.54
CA LEU A 10 -13.56 28.30 -7.18
C LEU A 10 -12.13 28.85 -7.29
N VAL A 11 -11.84 29.63 -8.32
CA VAL A 11 -10.52 30.26 -8.50
C VAL A 11 -10.32 31.40 -7.48
N GLU A 12 -11.32 32.24 -7.30
CA GLU A 12 -11.28 33.37 -6.36
C GLU A 12 -11.00 32.90 -4.91
N ARG A 13 -11.58 31.77 -4.52
CA ARG A 13 -11.36 31.18 -3.19
C ARG A 13 -10.10 30.30 -3.08
N GLY A 14 -9.28 30.23 -4.14
CA GLY A 14 -8.06 29.42 -4.16
C GLY A 14 -8.31 27.90 -4.18
N LEU A 15 -9.54 27.47 -4.48
CA LEU A 15 -9.92 26.05 -4.58
C LEU A 15 -9.54 25.43 -5.93
N ALA A 16 -9.17 26.23 -6.91
CA ALA A 16 -8.62 25.80 -8.19
C ALA A 16 -7.55 26.79 -8.68
N GLU A 17 -6.47 26.26 -9.24
CA GLU A 17 -5.32 27.05 -9.76
C GLU A 17 -5.67 27.88 -10.99
N SER A 18 -6.69 27.46 -11.75
CA SER A 18 -7.15 28.13 -12.97
C SER A 18 -8.62 27.81 -13.24
N ARG A 19 -9.24 28.67 -14.08
CA ARG A 19 -10.62 28.47 -14.53
C ARG A 19 -10.80 27.12 -15.26
N ALA A 20 -9.85 26.72 -16.08
CA ALA A 20 -9.89 25.44 -16.78
C ALA A 20 -9.90 24.27 -15.78
N LYS A 21 -9.07 24.35 -14.73
CA LYS A 21 -9.05 23.36 -13.65
C LYS A 21 -10.36 23.34 -12.86
N ALA A 22 -10.93 24.51 -12.54
CA ALA A 22 -12.22 24.62 -11.88
C ALA A 22 -13.35 23.96 -12.70
N GLN A 23 -13.38 24.19 -14.02
CA GLN A 23 -14.35 23.57 -14.92
C GLN A 23 -14.19 22.04 -14.95
N ALA A 24 -12.96 21.55 -15.01
CA ALA A 24 -12.67 20.10 -14.97
C ALA A 24 -13.16 19.46 -13.66
N LEU A 25 -12.93 20.11 -12.51
CA LEU A 25 -13.39 19.62 -11.20
C LEU A 25 -14.92 19.56 -11.12
N VAL A 26 -15.62 20.59 -11.59
CA VAL A 26 -17.08 20.61 -11.62
C VAL A 26 -17.63 19.53 -12.55
N MET A 27 -17.10 19.42 -13.77
CA MET A 27 -17.53 18.39 -14.73
C MET A 27 -17.24 16.95 -14.25
N ALA A 28 -16.22 16.79 -13.43
CA ALA A 28 -15.92 15.51 -12.79
C ALA A 28 -16.81 15.20 -11.57
N GLY A 29 -17.74 16.09 -11.20
CA GLY A 29 -18.62 15.92 -10.04
C GLY A 29 -17.91 16.05 -8.69
N GLN A 30 -16.74 16.66 -8.66
CA GLN A 30 -15.89 16.82 -7.47
C GLN A 30 -16.22 18.08 -6.66
N VAL A 31 -17.19 18.88 -7.10
CA VAL A 31 -17.57 20.13 -6.43
C VAL A 31 -18.97 19.98 -5.83
N ARG A 32 -19.08 20.24 -4.52
CA ARG A 32 -20.36 20.40 -3.84
C ARG A 32 -20.61 21.88 -3.51
N VAL A 33 -21.80 22.33 -3.81
CA VAL A 33 -22.32 23.63 -3.42
C VAL A 33 -23.41 23.41 -2.37
N ASP A 34 -23.22 23.91 -1.18
CA ASP A 34 -24.13 23.72 -0.05
C ASP A 34 -24.49 22.22 0.20
N GLY A 35 -23.49 21.34 0.03
CA GLY A 35 -23.60 19.89 0.22
C GLY A 35 -24.14 19.10 -0.99
N GLN A 36 -24.56 19.76 -2.07
CA GLN A 36 -25.06 19.11 -3.30
C GLN A 36 -24.02 19.15 -4.42
N VAL A 37 -23.86 18.02 -5.13
CA VAL A 37 -22.97 17.95 -6.29
C VAL A 37 -23.48 18.88 -7.40
N GLU A 38 -22.63 19.77 -7.89
CA GLU A 38 -22.92 20.63 -9.04
C GLU A 38 -22.06 20.20 -10.24
N LEU A 39 -22.70 19.96 -11.37
CA LEU A 39 -22.05 19.51 -12.60
C LEU A 39 -21.86 20.61 -13.64
N LYS A 40 -22.48 21.76 -13.44
CA LYS A 40 -22.44 22.87 -14.39
C LYS A 40 -21.47 23.97 -13.92
N ALA A 41 -20.30 24.03 -14.54
CA ALA A 41 -19.26 25.01 -14.20
C ALA A 41 -19.72 26.48 -14.30
N SER A 42 -20.71 26.76 -15.14
CA SER A 42 -21.32 28.09 -15.27
C SER A 42 -22.48 28.33 -14.33
N ALA A 43 -22.78 27.43 -13.39
CA ALA A 43 -23.86 27.62 -12.42
C ALA A 43 -23.69 28.94 -11.66
N ALA A 44 -24.78 29.68 -11.49
CA ALA A 44 -24.80 30.91 -10.73
C ALA A 44 -25.05 30.61 -9.26
N VAL A 45 -24.01 30.70 -8.44
CA VAL A 45 -24.03 30.41 -7.01
C VAL A 45 -23.91 31.66 -6.17
N SER A 46 -24.35 31.60 -4.91
CA SER A 46 -24.12 32.70 -3.97
C SER A 46 -22.63 32.90 -3.72
N PRO A 47 -22.09 34.13 -3.65
CA PRO A 47 -20.71 34.35 -3.20
C PRO A 47 -20.42 33.75 -1.83
N ASP A 48 -21.42 33.58 -0.98
CA ASP A 48 -21.29 33.00 0.37
C ASP A 48 -21.59 31.49 0.43
N ALA A 49 -21.90 30.84 -0.71
CA ALA A 49 -22.19 29.40 -0.76
C ALA A 49 -21.03 28.60 -0.20
N ARG A 50 -21.34 27.57 0.57
CA ARG A 50 -20.32 26.61 1.02
C ARG A 50 -19.86 25.78 -0.17
N LEU A 51 -18.57 25.84 -0.47
CA LEU A 51 -17.94 25.05 -1.51
C LEU A 51 -17.07 23.97 -0.87
N ASP A 52 -17.39 22.72 -1.11
CA ASP A 52 -16.59 21.58 -0.72
C ASP A 52 -16.04 20.92 -1.98
N LEU A 53 -14.71 20.66 -2.01
CA LEU A 53 -14.08 19.84 -3.04
C LEU A 53 -14.00 18.40 -2.57
N GLU A 54 -14.70 17.50 -3.25
CA GLU A 54 -14.40 16.09 -3.14
C GLU A 54 -13.13 15.83 -3.97
N THR A 55 -11.99 15.75 -3.30
CA THR A 55 -10.81 15.17 -3.93
C THR A 55 -11.18 13.73 -4.30
N GLY A 56 -11.08 13.39 -5.59
CA GLY A 56 -11.23 12.01 -6.03
C GLY A 56 -10.34 11.06 -5.19
N PRO A 57 -10.51 9.77 -5.29
CA PRO A 57 -9.73 8.83 -4.49
C PRO A 57 -8.24 9.15 -4.64
N ARG A 58 -7.54 9.25 -3.51
CA ARG A 58 -6.11 9.63 -3.45
C ARG A 58 -5.24 8.70 -4.29
N PHE A 59 -5.60 7.42 -4.30
CA PHE A 59 -4.91 6.38 -5.05
C PHE A 59 -5.86 5.76 -6.09
N VAL A 60 -5.31 5.14 -7.12
CA VAL A 60 -6.08 4.44 -8.16
C VAL A 60 -6.94 3.31 -7.61
N SER A 61 -6.68 2.84 -6.39
CA SER A 61 -7.54 1.91 -5.65
C SER A 61 -7.32 2.03 -4.14
N ARG A 62 -8.26 1.50 -3.34
CA ARG A 62 -8.19 1.46 -1.86
C ARG A 62 -6.95 0.75 -1.31
N GLY A 63 -6.28 -0.08 -2.13
CA GLY A 63 -5.02 -0.71 -1.76
C GLY A 63 -3.96 0.30 -1.32
N GLY A 64 -3.88 1.46 -2.01
CA GLY A 64 -2.93 2.51 -1.67
C GLY A 64 -3.03 3.01 -0.23
N GLU A 65 -4.25 3.11 0.32
CA GLU A 65 -4.48 3.51 1.71
C GLU A 65 -3.92 2.49 2.72
N LYS A 66 -3.97 1.18 2.38
CA LYS A 66 -3.39 0.13 3.22
C LYS A 66 -1.88 0.27 3.31
N LEU A 67 -1.22 0.41 2.14
CA LEU A 67 0.24 0.56 2.10
C LEU A 67 0.67 1.86 2.76
N GLU A 68 -0.04 2.95 2.52
CA GLU A 68 0.27 4.24 3.14
C GLU A 68 0.27 4.15 4.66
N ALA A 69 -0.76 3.53 5.25
CA ALA A 69 -0.83 3.33 6.69
C ALA A 69 0.35 2.51 7.23
N ALA A 70 0.81 1.48 6.48
CA ALA A 70 1.97 0.70 6.86
C ALA A 70 3.27 1.51 6.77
N LEU A 71 3.48 2.26 5.68
CA LEU A 71 4.66 3.10 5.50
C LEU A 71 4.78 4.16 6.63
N GLU A 72 3.65 4.75 7.02
CA GLU A 72 3.60 5.73 8.12
C GLU A 72 3.84 5.08 9.48
N ALA A 73 3.13 4.00 9.79
CA ALA A 73 3.25 3.31 11.08
C ALA A 73 4.65 2.75 11.33
N PHE A 74 5.34 2.29 10.27
CA PHE A 74 6.67 1.71 10.35
C PHE A 74 7.80 2.73 10.09
N GLY A 75 7.48 3.95 9.67
CA GLY A 75 8.47 4.96 9.33
C GLY A 75 9.33 4.59 8.12
N VAL A 76 8.78 3.82 7.16
CA VAL A 76 9.52 3.36 5.97
C VAL A 76 9.56 4.46 4.92
N ASN A 77 10.77 4.92 4.60
CA ASN A 77 10.99 5.90 3.53
C ASN A 77 11.16 5.20 2.19
N VAL A 78 10.38 5.62 1.20
CA VAL A 78 10.36 5.06 -0.17
C VAL A 78 11.13 5.91 -1.17
N ALA A 79 11.40 7.18 -0.85
CA ALA A 79 11.99 8.15 -1.78
C ALA A 79 13.32 7.66 -2.39
N GLY A 80 13.39 7.66 -3.70
CA GLY A 80 14.57 7.27 -4.49
C GLY A 80 14.84 5.76 -4.54
N ARG A 81 13.96 4.92 -3.97
CA ARG A 81 14.15 3.46 -3.98
C ARG A 81 13.64 2.80 -5.24
N VAL A 82 14.26 1.68 -5.60
CA VAL A 82 13.74 0.71 -6.55
C VAL A 82 12.88 -0.29 -5.78
N CYS A 83 11.62 -0.42 -6.20
CA CYS A 83 10.60 -1.23 -5.53
C CYS A 83 10.06 -2.32 -6.45
N ALA A 84 9.48 -3.38 -5.86
CA ALA A 84 8.62 -4.34 -6.56
C ALA A 84 7.26 -4.43 -5.85
N ASP A 85 6.18 -4.47 -6.61
CA ASP A 85 4.81 -4.62 -6.14
C ASP A 85 4.23 -5.94 -6.66
N VAL A 86 4.05 -6.90 -5.76
CA VAL A 86 3.60 -8.26 -6.08
C VAL A 86 2.10 -8.38 -5.81
N GLY A 87 1.33 -8.63 -6.88
CA GLY A 87 -0.13 -8.58 -6.86
C GLY A 87 -0.63 -7.15 -7.08
N ALA A 88 -0.04 -6.45 -8.05
CA ALA A 88 -0.31 -5.03 -8.29
C ALA A 88 -1.78 -4.74 -8.62
N SER A 89 -2.49 -5.65 -9.31
CA SER A 89 -3.90 -5.48 -9.69
C SER A 89 -4.13 -4.13 -10.36
N THR A 90 -5.05 -3.30 -9.88
CA THR A 90 -5.29 -1.94 -10.38
C THR A 90 -4.16 -0.96 -10.07
N GLY A 91 -3.19 -1.33 -9.24
CA GLY A 91 -1.99 -0.53 -8.95
C GLY A 91 -2.08 0.35 -7.70
N GLY A 92 -2.91 0.00 -6.74
CA GLY A 92 -3.04 0.82 -5.52
C GLY A 92 -1.72 0.95 -4.75
N PHE A 93 -0.99 -0.13 -4.54
CA PHE A 93 0.31 -0.11 -3.89
C PHE A 93 1.35 0.59 -4.77
N THR A 94 1.40 0.27 -6.06
CA THR A 94 2.27 0.95 -7.04
C THR A 94 2.08 2.47 -7.02
N ASP A 95 0.83 2.97 -7.05
CA ASP A 95 0.53 4.42 -7.00
C ASP A 95 1.00 5.04 -5.68
N CYS A 96 0.81 4.36 -4.55
CA CYS A 96 1.31 4.80 -3.25
C CYS A 96 2.85 4.92 -3.25
N LEU A 97 3.56 3.91 -3.75
CA LEU A 97 5.02 3.93 -3.86
C LEU A 97 5.51 5.10 -4.71
N LEU A 98 4.87 5.34 -5.86
CA LEU A 98 5.23 6.45 -6.77
C LEU A 98 4.96 7.82 -6.15
N GLN A 99 3.83 8.00 -5.45
CA GLN A 99 3.49 9.24 -4.74
C GLN A 99 4.45 9.50 -3.57
N ARG A 100 5.01 8.44 -2.96
CA ARG A 100 6.05 8.51 -1.92
C ARG A 100 7.47 8.63 -2.49
N GLY A 101 7.61 8.81 -3.81
CA GLY A 101 8.87 9.13 -4.48
C GLY A 101 9.73 7.93 -4.86
N ALA A 102 9.16 6.73 -5.04
CA ALA A 102 9.91 5.60 -5.61
C ALA A 102 10.54 5.99 -6.94
N ALA A 103 11.80 5.61 -7.14
CA ALA A 103 12.53 5.84 -8.40
C ALA A 103 12.05 4.91 -9.51
N ARG A 104 11.69 3.68 -9.14
CA ARG A 104 11.15 2.65 -10.05
C ARG A 104 10.28 1.66 -9.29
N VAL A 105 9.23 1.16 -9.95
CA VAL A 105 8.37 0.12 -9.41
C VAL A 105 8.15 -0.98 -10.46
N TYR A 106 8.54 -2.21 -10.14
CA TYR A 106 8.20 -3.41 -10.90
C TYR A 106 6.80 -3.86 -10.46
N ALA A 107 5.77 -3.51 -11.24
CA ALA A 107 4.37 -3.82 -10.93
C ALA A 107 4.00 -5.17 -11.55
N MET A 108 3.83 -6.20 -10.71
CA MET A 108 3.72 -7.59 -11.12
C MET A 108 2.35 -8.15 -10.77
N ASP A 109 1.65 -8.71 -11.76
CA ASP A 109 0.37 -9.39 -11.57
C ASP A 109 0.19 -10.57 -12.54
N VAL A 110 -0.57 -11.58 -12.14
CA VAL A 110 -0.94 -12.71 -13.00
C VAL A 110 -2.03 -12.36 -14.02
N GLY A 111 -2.78 -11.30 -13.75
CA GLY A 111 -3.81 -10.77 -14.64
C GLY A 111 -3.23 -9.98 -15.81
N LYS A 112 -4.10 -9.61 -16.74
CA LYS A 112 -3.77 -8.79 -17.91
C LYS A 112 -4.67 -7.57 -17.98
N GLY A 113 -4.09 -6.40 -18.30
CA GLY A 113 -4.83 -5.16 -18.47
C GLY A 113 -5.53 -4.68 -17.21
N LEU A 114 -5.04 -5.07 -16.03
CA LEU A 114 -5.61 -4.67 -14.74
C LEU A 114 -5.07 -3.34 -14.26
N LEU A 115 -3.80 -3.05 -14.55
CA LEU A 115 -3.10 -1.88 -14.06
C LEU A 115 -3.75 -0.61 -14.65
N HIS A 116 -4.05 0.35 -13.79
CA HIS A 116 -4.65 1.61 -14.21
C HIS A 116 -3.79 2.34 -15.24
N TRP A 117 -4.39 2.89 -16.31
CA TRP A 117 -3.70 3.48 -17.46
C TRP A 117 -2.65 4.54 -17.05
N LYS A 118 -2.93 5.35 -16.03
CA LYS A 118 -2.00 6.35 -15.47
C LYS A 118 -0.66 5.73 -15.03
N LEU A 119 -0.72 4.55 -14.43
CA LEU A 119 0.46 3.82 -13.97
C LEU A 119 1.15 3.08 -15.11
N HIS A 120 0.34 2.56 -16.03
CA HIS A 120 0.86 1.88 -17.23
C HIS A 120 1.68 2.80 -18.12
N THR A 121 1.42 4.12 -18.09
CA THR A 121 2.14 5.14 -18.87
C THR A 121 3.21 5.88 -18.07
N ASP A 122 3.35 5.65 -16.76
CA ASP A 122 4.39 6.29 -15.95
C ASP A 122 5.76 5.65 -16.25
N PRO A 123 6.77 6.42 -16.68
CA PRO A 123 8.09 5.89 -17.06
C PRO A 123 8.85 5.22 -15.92
N ARG A 124 8.42 5.42 -14.67
CA ARG A 124 9.00 4.77 -13.49
C ARG A 124 8.42 3.38 -13.26
N VAL A 125 7.34 2.99 -13.94
CA VAL A 125 6.68 1.70 -13.77
C VAL A 125 7.15 0.72 -14.83
N VAL A 126 7.66 -0.42 -14.37
CA VAL A 126 7.91 -1.58 -15.23
C VAL A 126 6.73 -2.53 -15.09
N VAL A 127 5.88 -2.56 -16.10
CA VAL A 127 4.67 -3.40 -16.09
C VAL A 127 5.04 -4.85 -16.37
N MET A 128 4.66 -5.74 -15.43
CA MET A 128 4.89 -7.19 -15.52
C MET A 128 3.57 -7.94 -15.33
N GLU A 129 2.63 -7.72 -16.24
CA GLU A 129 1.37 -8.45 -16.31
C GLU A 129 1.57 -9.88 -16.84
N GLU A 130 0.55 -10.74 -16.70
CA GLU A 130 0.61 -12.17 -17.05
C GLU A 130 1.83 -12.87 -16.39
N THR A 131 2.32 -12.32 -15.27
CA THR A 131 3.55 -12.75 -14.61
C THR A 131 3.25 -13.30 -13.22
N ASN A 132 3.50 -14.59 -13.02
CA ASN A 132 3.40 -15.17 -11.69
C ASN A 132 4.74 -15.02 -10.96
N ALA A 133 4.73 -14.18 -9.93
CA ALA A 133 5.89 -13.87 -9.10
C ALA A 133 6.63 -15.13 -8.59
N ARG A 134 5.90 -16.23 -8.35
CA ARG A 134 6.46 -17.50 -7.91
C ARG A 134 7.57 -18.04 -8.84
N TYR A 135 7.53 -17.70 -10.12
CA TYR A 135 8.46 -18.20 -11.13
C TYR A 135 9.50 -17.16 -11.56
N VAL A 136 9.52 -15.99 -10.96
CA VAL A 136 10.50 -14.95 -11.26
C VAL A 136 11.71 -15.14 -10.37
N GLU A 137 12.77 -15.76 -10.89
CA GLU A 137 13.97 -16.03 -10.11
C GLU A 137 14.70 -14.76 -9.70
N LYS A 138 14.77 -13.77 -10.58
CA LYS A 138 15.42 -12.47 -10.36
C LYS A 138 14.78 -11.37 -11.18
N LEU A 139 14.90 -10.16 -10.69
CA LEU A 139 14.55 -8.93 -11.44
C LEU A 139 15.78 -8.39 -12.19
N PRO A 140 15.60 -7.51 -13.18
CA PRO A 140 16.71 -6.90 -13.93
C PRO A 140 17.73 -6.18 -13.05
N GLU A 141 17.28 -5.68 -11.89
CA GLU A 141 18.13 -5.07 -10.86
C GLU A 141 17.64 -5.48 -9.46
N ALA A 142 18.51 -5.35 -8.46
CA ALA A 142 18.15 -5.62 -7.08
C ALA A 142 17.23 -4.52 -6.54
N VAL A 143 16.15 -4.91 -5.86
CA VAL A 143 15.18 -4.01 -5.26
C VAL A 143 15.46 -3.76 -3.77
N GLU A 144 15.03 -2.62 -3.27
CA GLU A 144 15.24 -2.19 -1.89
C GLU A 144 13.98 -2.37 -1.02
N LEU A 145 12.80 -2.40 -1.67
CA LEU A 145 11.52 -2.63 -1.02
C LEU A 145 10.65 -3.50 -1.90
N VAL A 146 10.09 -4.55 -1.33
CA VAL A 146 9.03 -5.35 -1.97
C VAL A 146 7.74 -5.15 -1.21
N THR A 147 6.65 -4.83 -1.92
CA THR A 147 5.29 -4.85 -1.39
C THR A 147 4.55 -6.07 -1.91
N ILE A 148 3.73 -6.71 -1.06
CA ILE A 148 3.01 -7.93 -1.43
C ILE A 148 1.54 -7.80 -1.03
N ASP A 149 0.64 -7.78 -2.02
CA ASP A 149 -0.82 -7.85 -1.86
C ASP A 149 -1.41 -8.98 -2.71
N ALA A 150 -0.79 -10.16 -2.68
CA ALA A 150 -1.20 -11.30 -3.48
C ALA A 150 -2.41 -12.02 -2.88
N SER A 151 -3.25 -12.61 -3.75
CA SER A 151 -4.41 -13.42 -3.40
C SER A 151 -4.25 -14.85 -3.91
N PHE A 152 -4.87 -15.81 -3.20
CA PHE A 152 -4.90 -17.23 -3.57
C PHE A 152 -3.53 -17.95 -3.59
N ILE A 153 -2.53 -17.36 -2.99
CA ILE A 153 -1.19 -17.93 -2.78
C ILE A 153 -0.75 -17.64 -1.35
N SER A 154 -0.04 -18.58 -0.72
CA SER A 154 0.53 -18.32 0.60
C SER A 154 1.71 -17.36 0.51
N LEU A 155 1.76 -16.40 1.42
CA LEU A 155 2.87 -15.47 1.57
C LEU A 155 4.21 -16.18 1.79
N LYS A 156 4.20 -17.35 2.44
CA LYS A 156 5.40 -18.17 2.65
C LYS A 156 6.09 -18.51 1.33
N ILE A 157 5.32 -18.84 0.28
CA ILE A 157 5.88 -19.16 -1.06
C ILE A 157 6.52 -17.90 -1.67
N LEU A 158 5.87 -16.75 -1.54
CA LEU A 158 6.38 -15.51 -2.10
C LEU A 158 7.64 -15.02 -1.37
N LEU A 159 7.72 -15.17 -0.06
CA LEU A 159 8.91 -14.81 0.72
C LEU A 159 10.16 -15.58 0.28
N LEU A 160 10.01 -16.86 -0.09
CA LEU A 160 11.12 -17.67 -0.63
C LEU A 160 11.67 -17.11 -1.95
N VAL A 161 10.82 -16.50 -2.75
CA VAL A 161 11.21 -15.95 -4.05
C VAL A 161 11.73 -14.52 -3.90
N VAL A 162 10.99 -13.64 -3.22
CA VAL A 162 11.32 -12.20 -3.16
C VAL A 162 12.64 -11.94 -2.42
N LYS A 163 13.07 -12.82 -1.51
CA LYS A 163 14.37 -12.69 -0.84
C LYS A 163 15.56 -12.68 -1.82
N ASN A 164 15.40 -13.29 -3.01
CA ASN A 164 16.41 -13.33 -4.05
C ASN A 164 16.48 -12.03 -4.87
N TRP A 165 15.43 -11.20 -4.82
CA TRP A 165 15.38 -9.91 -5.52
C TRP A 165 15.95 -8.79 -4.67
N LEU A 166 15.95 -8.97 -3.34
CA LEU A 166 16.33 -7.93 -2.40
C LEU A 166 17.83 -7.64 -2.46
N ARG A 167 18.16 -6.34 -2.40
CA ARG A 167 19.55 -5.92 -2.28
C ARG A 167 20.16 -6.47 -0.99
N PRO A 168 21.33 -7.13 -1.06
CA PRO A 168 22.05 -7.53 0.13
C PRO A 168 22.36 -6.30 0.99
N SER A 169 22.19 -6.38 2.32
CA SER A 169 22.71 -5.34 3.21
C SER A 169 24.22 -5.25 3.01
N PRO A 170 24.82 -4.06 2.78
CA PRO A 170 26.25 -3.92 2.91
C PRO A 170 26.65 -4.31 4.35
N PRO A 171 27.85 -4.87 4.55
CA PRO A 171 28.38 -5.06 5.89
C PRO A 171 28.33 -3.71 6.61
N SER A 172 27.69 -3.66 7.78
CA SER A 172 27.55 -2.44 8.56
C SER A 172 28.94 -1.87 8.85
N PRO A 173 29.31 -0.67 8.37
CA PRO A 173 30.52 -0.03 8.88
C PRO A 173 30.26 0.25 10.36
N LEU A 174 31.26 -0.01 11.19
CA LEU A 174 31.24 0.35 12.62
C LEU A 174 30.75 1.81 12.76
N PRO A 175 29.85 2.11 13.72
CA PRO A 175 29.31 3.46 13.89
C PRO A 175 30.48 4.41 14.19
N LYS A 176 30.73 5.36 13.31
CA LYS A 176 31.60 6.50 13.62
C LYS A 176 30.84 7.35 14.66
N LEU A 177 31.42 7.48 15.86
CA LEU A 177 30.93 8.39 16.89
C LEU A 177 30.86 9.81 16.30
N GLY A 178 29.67 10.38 16.17
CA GLY A 178 29.47 11.81 15.98
C GLY A 178 28.64 12.32 14.83
N GLU A 179 28.07 11.47 13.95
CA GLU A 179 27.19 11.97 12.89
C GLU A 179 25.74 11.52 13.13
N GLY A 180 24.92 12.49 13.60
CA GLY A 180 23.46 12.38 13.64
C GLY A 180 22.85 12.44 12.25
N GLY A 181 23.10 11.41 11.45
CA GLY A 181 22.50 11.20 10.14
C GLY A 181 21.81 9.86 10.15
N GLY A 182 20.49 9.83 9.92
CA GLY A 182 19.71 8.62 9.78
C GLY A 182 20.34 7.68 8.75
N GLY A 183 21.18 6.76 9.23
CA GLY A 183 21.87 5.78 8.42
C GLY A 183 20.82 4.97 7.65
N ARG A 184 20.82 5.07 6.34
CA ARG A 184 20.07 4.19 5.47
C ARG A 184 20.54 2.76 5.77
N GLY A 185 19.82 2.06 6.61
CA GLY A 185 19.97 0.63 6.80
C GLY A 185 19.61 -0.04 5.47
N VAL A 186 20.65 -0.37 4.69
CA VAL A 186 20.50 -0.84 3.31
C VAL A 186 20.35 -2.36 3.30
N GLY A 187 19.38 -2.87 4.04
CA GLY A 187 18.87 -4.23 3.87
C GLY A 187 17.59 -4.17 3.07
N GLY A 188 17.36 -5.17 2.21
CA GLY A 188 16.10 -5.25 1.51
C GLY A 188 14.93 -5.40 2.48
N GLU A 189 13.86 -4.67 2.24
CA GLU A 189 12.67 -4.63 3.10
C GLU A 189 11.46 -5.22 2.37
N VAL A 190 10.54 -5.80 3.13
CA VAL A 190 9.26 -6.30 2.62
C VAL A 190 8.13 -5.73 3.47
N ILE A 191 7.10 -5.17 2.82
CA ILE A 191 5.80 -4.90 3.44
C ILE A 191 4.79 -5.86 2.84
N ALA A 192 4.31 -6.81 3.64
CA ALA A 192 3.45 -7.87 3.18
C ALA A 192 2.07 -7.78 3.82
N LEU A 193 1.03 -7.83 2.99
CA LEU A 193 -0.36 -7.95 3.46
C LEU A 193 -0.66 -9.42 3.75
N ILE A 194 -0.80 -9.75 5.04
CA ILE A 194 -1.18 -11.07 5.51
C ILE A 194 -2.71 -11.15 5.48
N LYS A 195 -3.22 -12.11 4.72
CA LYS A 195 -4.64 -12.37 4.53
C LYS A 195 -5.02 -13.70 5.17
N PRO A 196 -5.59 -13.73 6.37
CA PRO A 196 -5.88 -14.98 7.08
C PRO A 196 -6.69 -15.99 6.26
N GLN A 197 -7.58 -15.50 5.41
CA GLN A 197 -8.40 -16.34 4.54
C GLN A 197 -7.61 -17.15 3.49
N PHE A 198 -6.36 -16.76 3.19
CA PHE A 198 -5.49 -17.51 2.27
C PHE A 198 -4.40 -18.30 2.97
N GLU A 199 -4.15 -18.01 4.26
CA GLU A 199 -3.12 -18.66 5.07
C GLU A 199 -3.67 -19.78 6.00
N ALA A 200 -4.91 -19.65 6.49
CA ALA A 200 -5.52 -20.58 7.45
C ALA A 200 -5.83 -22.00 6.90
N GLY A 201 -5.57 -22.22 5.61
CA GLY A 201 -5.84 -23.49 4.95
C GLY A 201 -7.30 -23.67 4.50
N ARG A 202 -7.51 -24.67 3.61
CA ARG A 202 -8.79 -24.86 2.91
C ARG A 202 -9.96 -25.19 3.85
N LYS A 203 -9.71 -25.96 4.91
CA LYS A 203 -10.78 -26.38 5.86
C LYS A 203 -11.34 -25.20 6.62
N GLU A 204 -10.49 -24.32 7.12
CA GLU A 204 -10.88 -23.15 7.92
C GLU A 204 -11.57 -22.10 7.04
N SER A 205 -11.03 -21.85 5.85
CA SER A 205 -11.64 -20.93 4.87
C SER A 205 -13.01 -21.42 4.42
N ALA A 206 -13.22 -22.73 4.25
CA ALA A 206 -14.49 -23.30 3.82
C ALA A 206 -15.59 -23.17 4.89
N ARG A 207 -15.28 -23.34 6.18
CA ARG A 207 -16.22 -23.26 7.31
C ARG A 207 -16.99 -21.94 7.34
N ASN A 208 -16.36 -20.84 6.99
CA ASN A 208 -16.87 -19.48 7.13
C ASN A 208 -17.12 -18.78 5.78
N LYS A 209 -17.36 -19.53 4.71
CA LYS A 209 -17.58 -18.98 3.34
C LYS A 209 -16.47 -18.01 2.90
N GLY A 210 -15.23 -18.25 3.35
CA GLY A 210 -14.05 -17.43 3.05
C GLY A 210 -13.90 -16.19 3.93
N VAL A 211 -14.61 -16.08 5.05
CA VAL A 211 -14.44 -14.97 6.03
C VAL A 211 -13.94 -15.54 7.35
N ILE A 212 -12.74 -15.15 7.75
CA ILE A 212 -12.15 -15.52 9.04
C ILE A 212 -12.44 -14.40 10.03
N ARG A 213 -13.15 -14.73 11.12
CA ARG A 213 -13.49 -13.79 12.21
C ARG A 213 -12.89 -14.19 13.55
N ASP A 214 -12.51 -15.45 13.70
CA ASP A 214 -11.99 -15.99 14.95
C ASP A 214 -10.60 -15.41 15.26
N PRO A 215 -10.43 -14.68 16.39
CA PRO A 215 -9.14 -14.14 16.80
C PRO A 215 -8.09 -15.22 17.04
N GLY A 216 -8.47 -16.41 17.46
CA GLY A 216 -7.58 -17.56 17.64
C GLY A 216 -6.98 -18.01 16.31
N VAL A 217 -7.78 -18.03 15.24
CA VAL A 217 -7.31 -18.34 13.89
C VAL A 217 -6.38 -17.22 13.37
N HIS A 218 -6.74 -15.94 13.62
CA HIS A 218 -5.85 -14.83 13.28
C HIS A 218 -4.50 -14.97 13.98
N LYS A 219 -4.49 -15.25 15.29
CA LYS A 219 -3.26 -15.45 16.06
C LYS A 219 -2.42 -16.58 15.49
N ALA A 220 -3.02 -17.73 15.24
CA ALA A 220 -2.33 -18.88 14.69
C ALA A 220 -1.70 -18.57 13.32
N VAL A 221 -2.45 -17.93 12.41
CA VAL A 221 -1.97 -17.54 11.09
C VAL A 221 -0.81 -16.54 11.18
N LEU A 222 -0.95 -15.48 11.97
CA LEU A 222 0.09 -14.47 12.13
C LEU A 222 1.37 -15.08 12.69
N THR A 223 1.25 -15.87 13.76
CA THR A 223 2.42 -16.57 14.36
C THR A 223 3.09 -17.48 13.36
N ASP A 224 2.34 -18.28 12.61
CA ASP A 224 2.86 -19.22 11.64
C ASP A 224 3.60 -18.54 10.48
N VAL A 225 3.01 -17.49 9.90
CA VAL A 225 3.62 -16.75 8.78
C VAL A 225 4.88 -15.99 9.24
N LEU A 226 4.82 -15.33 10.41
CA LEU A 226 5.94 -14.54 10.91
C LEU A 226 7.10 -15.42 11.39
N THR A 227 6.80 -16.56 12.03
CA THR A 227 7.84 -17.56 12.39
C THR A 227 8.51 -18.13 11.15
N PHE A 228 7.74 -18.44 10.12
CA PHE A 228 8.31 -18.86 8.84
C PHE A 228 9.20 -17.76 8.24
N ALA A 229 8.77 -16.51 8.24
CA ALA A 229 9.60 -15.41 7.76
C ALA A 229 10.94 -15.32 8.51
N GLN A 230 10.93 -15.50 9.84
CA GLN A 230 12.15 -15.55 10.64
C GLN A 230 13.07 -16.73 10.27
N SER A 231 12.50 -17.92 10.06
CA SER A 231 13.29 -19.09 9.65
C SER A 231 13.97 -18.90 8.29
N GLU A 232 13.38 -18.05 7.42
CA GLU A 232 13.91 -17.70 6.10
C GLU A 232 14.86 -16.48 6.10
N GLY A 233 15.26 -16.01 7.29
CA GLY A 233 16.25 -14.94 7.46
C GLY A 233 15.69 -13.53 7.41
N PHE A 234 14.37 -13.35 7.62
CA PHE A 234 13.76 -12.06 7.79
C PHE A 234 13.62 -11.69 9.28
N ALA A 235 13.98 -10.49 9.66
CA ALA A 235 13.62 -9.92 10.95
C ALA A 235 12.23 -9.27 10.87
N VAL A 236 11.31 -9.63 11.76
CA VAL A 236 10.01 -8.98 11.88
C VAL A 236 10.19 -7.67 12.65
N ARG A 237 9.93 -6.53 11.99
CA ARG A 237 10.13 -5.18 12.53
C ARG A 237 8.84 -4.51 12.97
N GLY A 238 7.73 -4.91 12.40
CA GLY A 238 6.44 -4.36 12.74
C GLY A 238 5.28 -5.20 12.23
N LEU A 239 4.15 -5.04 12.88
CA LEU A 239 2.88 -5.62 12.50
C LEU A 239 1.77 -4.65 12.86
N ILE A 240 0.89 -4.35 11.91
CA ILE A 240 -0.33 -3.57 12.16
C ILE A 240 -1.54 -4.27 11.57
N ARG A 241 -2.71 -3.97 12.12
CA ARG A 241 -3.98 -4.28 11.48
C ARG A 241 -4.20 -3.32 10.31
N SER A 242 -4.64 -3.82 9.17
CA SER A 242 -5.01 -3.00 8.02
C SER A 242 -6.13 -2.02 8.40
N PRO A 243 -6.04 -0.73 8.00
CA PRO A 243 -7.12 0.23 8.25
C PRO A 243 -8.40 -0.10 7.49
N LEU A 244 -8.27 -0.89 6.41
CA LEU A 244 -9.40 -1.32 5.60
C LEU A 244 -9.59 -2.82 5.69
N LEU A 245 -10.85 -3.22 5.71
CA LEU A 245 -11.22 -4.63 5.57
C LEU A 245 -11.00 -5.08 4.12
N GLY A 246 -10.57 -6.33 3.97
CA GLY A 246 -10.48 -7.00 2.70
C GLY A 246 -11.85 -7.33 2.11
N PRO A 247 -11.88 -7.97 0.92
CA PRO A 247 -13.11 -8.44 0.32
C PRO A 247 -13.93 -9.28 1.31
N LYS A 248 -15.26 -9.14 1.27
CA LYS A 248 -16.21 -9.83 2.17
C LYS A 248 -16.05 -9.50 3.66
N GLY A 249 -15.27 -8.45 4.01
CA GLY A 249 -15.10 -8.02 5.39
C GLY A 249 -14.03 -8.76 6.19
N ASN A 250 -13.08 -9.41 5.52
CA ASN A 250 -11.94 -10.03 6.18
C ASN A 250 -11.03 -9.00 6.85
N VAL A 251 -10.58 -9.31 8.06
CA VAL A 251 -9.50 -8.57 8.72
C VAL A 251 -8.19 -8.99 8.09
N GLU A 252 -7.36 -8.03 7.73
CA GLU A 252 -6.05 -8.22 7.12
C GLU A 252 -4.99 -7.49 7.93
N PHE A 253 -3.73 -7.91 7.80
CA PHE A 253 -2.63 -7.36 8.59
C PHE A 253 -1.46 -7.01 7.67
N LEU A 254 -0.68 -5.99 8.04
CA LEU A 254 0.51 -5.59 7.32
C LEU A 254 1.73 -5.85 8.19
N ALA A 255 2.66 -6.64 7.68
CA ALA A 255 3.92 -6.96 8.33
C ALA A 255 5.07 -6.25 7.65
N TRP A 256 5.98 -5.69 8.44
CA TRP A 256 7.26 -5.14 7.99
C TRP A 256 8.38 -6.09 8.32
N LEU A 257 9.10 -6.54 7.31
CA LEU A 257 10.16 -7.52 7.38
C LEU A 257 11.45 -6.93 6.80
N LYS A 258 12.60 -7.22 7.43
CA LYS A 258 13.92 -6.85 6.92
C LYS A 258 14.76 -8.09 6.68
N PHE A 259 15.29 -8.24 5.48
CA PHE A 259 16.06 -9.40 5.10
C PHE A 259 17.51 -9.29 5.60
N ARG A 260 18.06 -10.41 6.12
CA ARG A 260 19.41 -10.53 6.67
C ARG A 260 19.70 -9.56 7.83
N GLU A 261 18.71 -9.25 8.61
CA GLU A 261 18.86 -8.49 9.86
C GLU A 261 18.56 -9.38 11.06
N LYS A 262 19.22 -9.14 12.19
CA LYS A 262 18.95 -9.92 13.43
C LYS A 262 17.60 -9.51 13.99
N THR A 263 16.79 -10.49 14.34
CA THR A 263 15.50 -10.28 15.01
C THR A 263 15.73 -9.85 16.45
N ASN A 264 15.13 -8.74 16.87
CA ASN A 264 15.15 -8.25 18.25
C ASN A 264 13.74 -8.25 18.89
N GLY A 265 12.70 -8.73 18.18
CA GLY A 265 11.32 -8.69 18.65
C GLY A 265 10.70 -10.08 18.81
N GLU A 266 9.91 -10.25 19.86
CA GLU A 266 9.11 -11.45 20.06
C GLU A 266 7.84 -11.35 19.21
N ILE A 267 7.61 -12.31 18.32
CA ILE A 267 6.42 -12.39 17.47
C ILE A 267 5.15 -12.33 18.31
N GLU A 268 5.12 -13.02 19.44
CA GLU A 268 3.95 -13.06 20.34
C GLU A 268 3.55 -11.66 20.81
N THR A 269 4.51 -10.84 21.17
CA THR A 269 4.26 -9.45 21.57
C THR A 269 3.67 -8.62 20.44
N LEU A 270 4.19 -8.77 19.21
CA LEU A 270 3.66 -8.05 18.03
C LEU A 270 2.25 -8.52 17.69
N VAL A 271 2.01 -9.82 17.72
CA VAL A 271 0.70 -10.41 17.43
C VAL A 271 -0.34 -10.01 18.49
N GLY A 272 0.05 -10.00 19.77
CA GLY A 272 -0.84 -9.55 20.86
C GLY A 272 -1.27 -8.09 20.70
N LYS A 273 -0.42 -7.21 20.22
CA LYS A 273 -0.77 -5.77 20.03
C LYS A 273 -1.82 -5.51 18.95
N VAL A 274 -1.94 -6.37 17.94
CA VAL A 274 -2.84 -6.15 16.77
C VAL A 274 -4.16 -6.92 16.88
N LEU A 275 -4.25 -7.84 17.83
CA LEU A 275 -5.45 -8.58 18.12
C LEU A 275 -6.13 -7.98 19.37
N PRO A 276 -7.47 -7.90 19.41
CA PRO A 276 -8.16 -7.43 20.60
C PRO A 276 -7.87 -8.37 21.76
N GLU A 277 -7.52 -7.80 22.93
CA GLU A 277 -7.54 -8.52 24.19
C GLU A 277 -8.99 -8.86 24.48
N ASN A 278 -9.34 -10.13 24.39
CA ASN A 278 -10.60 -10.76 24.85
C ASN A 278 -11.89 -9.93 24.67
N MET A 279 -12.70 -10.30 23.68
CA MET A 279 -14.16 -10.29 23.89
C MET A 279 -14.65 -11.69 24.18
#